data_2714484803a7af80f56c2f5a3d62fb8e
#
_entry.id   2714484803a7af80f56c2f5a3d62fb8e
#
_cell.length_a   1.000
_cell.length_b   1.000
_cell.length_c   1.000
_cell.angle_alpha   90.00
_cell.angle_beta   90.00
_cell.angle_gamma   90.00
#
_symmetry.space_group_name_H-M   'P 1'
#
loop_
_entity.id
_entity.type
_entity.pdbx_description
1 polymer ?
#
loop_
_entity_poly.entity_id
_entity_poly.type
_entity_poly.pdbx_seq_one_letter_code
_entity_poly.pdbx_strand_id
1 'polypeptide(L)'
;MNILKKLLLVSLCIVLQTFLSVCNGEADGEIEAPNNDLTGAVANVLDFGAKGDGTTDNTEAFQKALDSIDPQGGVVVVPNGQYLFTGSLVIPQSVTLRGPWNSVTAHNGCRDKGLPKPTDDGATFLITGNANNEEGEAFITLNTNSVLQGIVMYWPNQNENDVPLPYPWAIKMRGKNPAVLDVELLNPYNGIDASENERALIRNIHGQPLRRGIFVDKIYDIGRIENVHFNPWWSMKPKLFKWQQENGEAFIFKRTDWHYVINTFCFGYSVGYEFGGSEAGICNGNFLGIGADACHTAVLVEQSAKFGILITNGEFVAMNGENPTQVVVTETNTGSIRFNNWAFWGPCEQIARLSGRGLTSFSDCEFVQWDRNAKGNFAINVEGGSVMIRGCNFQEDKNHVLVKETAQKVIVSENILRGAAKIQNDCRKACIVNNIDDAE
;
A
#
# COMPACT_ATOMS: atom_id res chain seq x y z
N MET A 1 47.58 17.40 37.62
CA MET A 1 46.66 17.72 36.46
C MET A 1 47.40 18.19 35.20
N ASN A 2 48.70 18.03 35.07
CA ASN A 2 49.50 18.54 33.92
C ASN A 2 50.21 17.46 33.05
N ILE A 3 50.30 16.23 33.50
CA ILE A 3 50.95 15.16 32.73
C ILE A 3 49.98 14.45 31.78
N LEU A 4 48.72 14.25 32.19
CA LEU A 4 47.68 13.62 31.36
C LEU A 4 47.25 14.48 30.16
N LYS A 5 47.25 15.82 30.30
CA LYS A 5 46.96 16.75 29.20
C LYS A 5 48.06 16.80 28.13
N LYS A 6 49.34 16.64 28.55
CA LYS A 6 50.46 16.59 27.60
C LYS A 6 50.50 15.27 26.81
N LEU A 7 50.15 14.15 27.43
CA LEU A 7 50.04 12.85 26.73
C LEU A 7 48.89 12.82 25.73
N LEU A 8 47.75 13.45 26.04
CA LEU A 8 46.63 13.54 25.11
C LEU A 8 46.94 14.44 23.88
N LEU A 9 47.66 15.54 24.05
CA LEU A 9 48.06 16.41 22.93
C LEU A 9 49.10 15.76 22.00
N VAL A 10 50.03 14.99 22.54
CA VAL A 10 51.04 14.27 21.74
C VAL A 10 50.41 13.15 20.96
N SER A 11 49.42 12.43 21.54
CA SER A 11 48.68 11.37 20.83
C SER A 11 47.80 11.93 19.71
N LEU A 12 47.22 13.12 19.91
CA LEU A 12 46.38 13.77 18.88
C LEU A 12 47.22 14.32 17.70
N CYS A 13 48.44 14.83 17.99
CA CYS A 13 49.35 15.30 16.94
C CYS A 13 49.92 14.14 16.08
N ILE A 14 50.17 12.97 16.67
CA ILE A 14 50.67 11.81 15.92
C ILE A 14 49.57 11.24 15.01
N VAL A 15 48.30 11.21 15.44
CA VAL A 15 47.17 10.78 14.62
C VAL A 15 46.89 11.77 13.46
N LEU A 16 47.08 13.10 13.71
CA LEU A 16 46.90 14.10 12.65
C LEU A 16 48.07 14.05 11.63
N GLN A 17 49.30 13.76 12.05
CA GLN A 17 50.43 13.63 11.12
C GLN A 17 50.34 12.34 10.26
N THR A 18 49.82 11.25 10.78
CA THR A 18 49.57 10.03 9.99
C THR A 18 48.42 10.21 8.98
N PHE A 19 47.41 11.02 9.28
CA PHE A 19 46.36 11.35 8.32
C PHE A 19 46.83 12.32 7.21
N LEU A 20 47.75 13.25 7.51
CA LEU A 20 48.29 14.17 6.50
C LEU A 20 49.36 13.54 5.58
N SER A 21 50.04 12.48 6.01
CA SER A 21 51.02 11.78 5.14
C SER A 21 50.38 10.78 4.18
N VAL A 22 49.12 10.41 4.40
CA VAL A 22 48.35 9.56 3.47
C VAL A 22 47.70 10.38 2.33
N CYS A 23 47.59 11.72 2.51
CA CYS A 23 47.02 12.60 1.48
C CYS A 23 48.05 13.22 0.52
N ASN A 24 49.38 13.01 0.71
CA ASN A 24 50.43 13.54 -0.16
C ASN A 24 51.18 12.45 -0.93
N GLY A 25 50.50 11.33 -1.24
CA GLY A 25 50.97 10.45 -2.30
C GLY A 25 50.64 11.11 -3.64
N GLU A 26 51.64 11.55 -4.35
CA GLU A 26 51.51 11.89 -5.79
C GLU A 26 50.94 10.65 -6.52
N ALA A 27 49.67 10.67 -6.77
CA ALA A 27 49.02 9.75 -7.67
C ALA A 27 49.03 10.37 -9.07
N ASP A 28 50.19 10.29 -9.75
CA ASP A 28 50.28 10.30 -11.20
C ASP A 28 49.77 8.93 -11.73
N GLY A 29 48.56 8.60 -11.38
CA GLY A 29 47.73 7.66 -12.10
C GLY A 29 46.57 8.46 -12.63
N GLU A 30 46.44 8.60 -13.94
CA GLU A 30 45.16 8.92 -14.56
C GLU A 30 44.16 7.99 -13.92
N ILE A 31 43.25 8.55 -13.07
CA ILE A 31 42.03 7.85 -12.66
C ILE A 31 41.30 7.71 -14.00
N GLU A 32 41.48 6.59 -14.68
CA GLU A 32 40.55 6.19 -15.73
C GLU A 32 39.18 6.30 -15.07
N ALA A 33 38.35 7.23 -15.56
CA ALA A 33 36.96 7.29 -15.18
C ALA A 33 36.44 5.85 -15.30
N PRO A 34 35.73 5.33 -14.27
CA PRO A 34 35.23 3.97 -14.34
C PRO A 34 34.57 3.83 -15.70
N ASN A 35 35.06 2.90 -16.48
CA ASN A 35 34.49 2.59 -17.79
C ASN A 35 33.01 2.30 -17.52
N ASN A 36 32.15 3.30 -17.74
CA ASN A 36 30.72 3.20 -17.65
C ASN A 36 30.16 2.41 -18.84
N ASP A 37 30.86 1.33 -19.21
CA ASP A 37 30.23 0.24 -19.92
C ASP A 37 29.18 -0.34 -18.95
N LEU A 38 28.02 0.31 -18.93
CA LEU A 38 26.80 -0.35 -18.51
C LEU A 38 26.71 -1.58 -19.41
N THR A 39 27.16 -2.72 -18.89
CA THR A 39 27.25 -3.98 -19.63
C THR A 39 25.90 -4.58 -19.99
N GLY A 40 24.79 -3.78 -19.84
CA GLY A 40 23.44 -4.11 -20.26
C GLY A 40 23.08 -3.37 -21.55
N ALA A 41 22.34 -4.02 -22.42
CA ALA A 41 21.79 -3.39 -23.60
C ALA A 41 20.86 -2.22 -23.22
N VAL A 42 20.96 -1.11 -23.97
CA VAL A 42 20.06 0.05 -23.80
C VAL A 42 19.37 0.28 -25.15
N ALA A 43 18.04 0.35 -25.13
CA ALA A 43 17.23 0.72 -26.30
C ALA A 43 16.39 1.96 -25.97
N ASN A 44 16.11 2.78 -26.96
CA ASN A 44 15.18 3.89 -26.82
C ASN A 44 13.93 3.60 -27.65
N VAL A 45 12.74 3.71 -27.09
CA VAL A 45 11.49 3.41 -27.81
C VAL A 45 11.33 4.24 -29.10
N LEU A 46 11.92 5.44 -29.15
CA LEU A 46 11.88 6.30 -30.34
C LEU A 46 12.63 5.68 -31.54
N ASP A 47 13.69 4.89 -31.30
CA ASP A 47 14.47 4.22 -32.34
C ASP A 47 13.67 3.09 -33.02
N PHE A 48 12.56 2.64 -32.35
CA PHE A 48 11.63 1.64 -32.86
C PHE A 48 10.36 2.23 -33.44
N GLY A 49 10.32 3.56 -33.58
CA GLY A 49 9.22 4.29 -34.21
C GLY A 49 8.13 4.80 -33.24
N ALA A 50 8.35 4.73 -31.93
CA ALA A 50 7.43 5.32 -30.96
C ALA A 50 7.35 6.85 -31.12
N LYS A 51 6.17 7.40 -30.86
CA LYS A 51 5.92 8.84 -30.89
C LYS A 51 5.17 9.29 -29.63
N GLY A 52 5.77 10.22 -28.93
CA GLY A 52 5.18 10.81 -27.71
C GLY A 52 4.17 11.92 -28.01
N ASP A 53 3.33 11.77 -29.03
CA ASP A 53 2.41 12.78 -29.56
C ASP A 53 0.96 12.68 -29.00
N GLY A 54 0.71 11.67 -28.17
CA GLY A 54 -0.60 11.40 -27.57
C GLY A 54 -1.64 10.80 -28.51
N THR A 55 -1.31 10.53 -29.76
CA THR A 55 -2.26 10.11 -30.80
C THR A 55 -1.84 8.88 -31.58
N THR A 56 -0.55 8.69 -31.80
CA THR A 56 0.00 7.50 -32.48
C THR A 56 -0.04 6.30 -31.53
N ASP A 57 -0.58 5.16 -32.00
CA ASP A 57 -0.50 3.91 -31.25
C ASP A 57 0.93 3.40 -31.19
N ASN A 58 1.46 3.24 -29.99
CA ASN A 58 2.85 2.88 -29.72
C ASN A 58 3.01 1.40 -29.30
N THR A 59 1.94 0.63 -29.27
CA THR A 59 1.97 -0.76 -28.77
C THR A 59 3.06 -1.59 -29.44
N GLU A 60 3.08 -1.62 -30.77
CA GLU A 60 4.07 -2.40 -31.53
C GLU A 60 5.50 -1.87 -31.38
N ALA A 61 5.68 -0.54 -31.36
CA ALA A 61 7.00 0.09 -31.25
C ALA A 61 7.66 -0.21 -29.88
N PHE A 62 6.86 -0.11 -28.80
CA PHE A 62 7.34 -0.45 -27.46
C PHE A 62 7.66 -1.93 -27.33
N GLN A 63 6.79 -2.82 -27.83
CA GLN A 63 7.06 -4.25 -27.74
C GLN A 63 8.33 -4.64 -28.52
N LYS A 64 8.54 -4.08 -29.71
CA LYS A 64 9.80 -4.28 -30.47
C LYS A 64 11.04 -3.79 -29.71
N ALA A 65 10.94 -2.65 -29.02
CA ALA A 65 12.04 -2.15 -28.20
C ALA A 65 12.34 -3.09 -27.02
N LEU A 66 11.30 -3.60 -26.36
CA LEU A 66 11.43 -4.57 -25.27
C LEU A 66 12.04 -5.90 -25.76
N ASP A 67 11.56 -6.43 -26.88
CA ASP A 67 12.01 -7.69 -27.45
C ASP A 67 13.46 -7.59 -27.98
N SER A 68 13.92 -6.41 -28.38
CA SER A 68 15.28 -6.20 -28.89
C SER A 68 16.37 -6.45 -27.85
N ILE A 69 16.03 -6.38 -26.56
CA ILE A 69 16.95 -6.56 -25.42
C ILE A 69 16.90 -7.99 -24.87
N ASP A 70 15.78 -8.71 -25.09
CA ASP A 70 15.63 -10.12 -24.68
C ASP A 70 16.53 -11.03 -25.59
N PRO A 71 17.24 -12.03 -25.06
CA PRO A 71 17.33 -12.50 -23.68
C PRO A 71 18.48 -11.89 -22.84
N GLN A 72 19.20 -10.90 -23.35
CA GLN A 72 20.38 -10.37 -22.69
C GLN A 72 20.07 -9.58 -21.41
N GLY A 73 18.84 -9.03 -21.34
CA GLY A 73 18.46 -8.09 -20.31
C GLY A 73 19.01 -6.69 -20.53
N GLY A 74 18.43 -5.69 -19.89
CA GLY A 74 18.87 -4.30 -20.03
C GLY A 74 17.76 -3.30 -19.77
N VAL A 75 17.88 -2.10 -20.35
CA VAL A 75 16.98 -0.99 -20.11
C VAL A 75 16.38 -0.47 -21.42
N VAL A 76 15.05 -0.40 -21.48
CA VAL A 76 14.31 0.31 -22.52
C VAL A 76 13.92 1.68 -21.97
N VAL A 77 14.46 2.73 -22.54
CA VAL A 77 14.25 4.12 -22.13
C VAL A 77 13.03 4.70 -22.82
N VAL A 78 12.19 5.37 -22.04
CA VAL A 78 11.00 6.10 -22.53
C VAL A 78 11.21 7.60 -22.28
N PRO A 79 11.51 8.40 -23.32
CA PRO A 79 11.63 9.86 -23.18
C PRO A 79 10.31 10.53 -22.79
N ASN A 80 10.38 11.83 -22.44
CA ASN A 80 9.19 12.64 -22.17
C ASN A 80 8.23 12.60 -23.38
N GLY A 81 6.94 12.50 -23.08
CA GLY A 81 5.88 12.47 -24.07
C GLY A 81 4.62 11.79 -23.58
N GLN A 82 3.57 11.85 -24.38
CA GLN A 82 2.34 11.07 -24.16
C GLN A 82 2.26 9.96 -25.20
N TYR A 83 2.22 8.72 -24.77
CA TYR A 83 2.24 7.54 -25.63
C TYR A 83 0.90 6.82 -25.56
N LEU A 84 0.16 6.78 -26.68
CA LEU A 84 -1.11 6.08 -26.77
C LEU A 84 -0.87 4.57 -26.97
N PHE A 85 -1.70 3.75 -26.31
CA PHE A 85 -1.70 2.29 -26.45
C PHE A 85 -3.11 1.77 -26.66
N THR A 86 -3.28 0.94 -27.69
CA THR A 86 -4.53 0.20 -27.97
C THR A 86 -4.40 -1.28 -27.63
N GLY A 87 -3.19 -1.79 -27.40
CA GLY A 87 -2.88 -3.16 -27.02
C GLY A 87 -2.14 -3.25 -25.70
N SER A 88 -1.63 -4.45 -25.37
CA SER A 88 -0.91 -4.79 -24.16
C SER A 88 0.59 -4.93 -24.40
N LEU A 89 1.39 -4.83 -23.33
CA LEU A 89 2.85 -4.98 -23.35
C LEU A 89 3.28 -6.11 -22.41
N VAL A 90 4.28 -6.88 -22.85
CA VAL A 90 4.98 -7.85 -22.01
C VAL A 90 6.41 -7.38 -21.82
N ILE A 91 6.80 -7.12 -20.57
CA ILE A 91 8.19 -6.80 -20.25
C ILE A 91 8.92 -8.12 -20.02
N PRO A 92 9.90 -8.47 -20.90
CA PRO A 92 10.63 -9.73 -20.82
C PRO A 92 11.44 -9.86 -19.52
N GLN A 93 11.94 -11.06 -19.27
CA GLN A 93 12.82 -11.32 -18.14
C GLN A 93 14.05 -10.43 -18.15
N SER A 94 14.42 -9.88 -17.00
CA SER A 94 15.60 -9.04 -16.79
C SER A 94 15.60 -7.72 -17.59
N VAL A 95 14.44 -7.26 -18.07
CA VAL A 95 14.29 -5.99 -18.78
C VAL A 95 13.62 -4.95 -17.88
N THR A 96 14.15 -3.74 -17.91
CA THR A 96 13.57 -2.55 -17.26
C THR A 96 12.96 -1.63 -18.31
N LEU A 97 11.67 -1.36 -18.23
CA LEU A 97 11.02 -0.25 -18.96
C LEU A 97 11.05 0.99 -18.07
N ARG A 98 11.81 2.02 -18.50
CA ARG A 98 12.15 3.16 -17.66
C ARG A 98 11.79 4.49 -18.29
N GLY A 99 10.89 5.22 -17.64
CA GLY A 99 10.62 6.64 -17.87
C GLY A 99 11.57 7.57 -17.12
N PRO A 100 11.36 8.89 -17.22
CA PRO A 100 12.29 9.89 -16.69
C PRO A 100 12.24 10.07 -15.16
N TRP A 101 11.19 9.62 -14.50
CA TRP A 101 10.98 9.85 -13.09
C TRP A 101 11.80 8.91 -12.20
N ASN A 102 12.43 9.45 -11.15
CA ASN A 102 13.13 8.70 -10.10
C ASN A 102 12.50 8.92 -8.72
N SER A 103 11.31 9.44 -8.70
CA SER A 103 10.46 9.60 -7.51
C SER A 103 9.01 9.53 -7.97
N VAL A 104 8.09 9.41 -7.03
CA VAL A 104 6.68 9.37 -7.38
C VAL A 104 6.29 10.67 -8.06
N THR A 105 5.75 10.58 -9.25
CA THR A 105 5.10 11.70 -9.91
C THR A 105 3.81 12.03 -9.19
N ALA A 106 3.52 13.29 -9.01
CA ALA A 106 2.31 13.74 -8.37
C ALA A 106 1.51 14.62 -9.34
N HIS A 107 0.64 14.00 -10.10
CA HIS A 107 -0.38 14.71 -10.87
C HIS A 107 -1.60 15.11 -10.03
N ASN A 108 -1.48 15.13 -8.70
CA ASN A 108 -2.52 15.63 -7.80
C ASN A 108 -2.97 17.06 -8.12
N GLY A 109 -2.13 17.86 -8.77
CA GLY A 109 -2.49 19.16 -9.31
C GLY A 109 -3.41 19.13 -10.53
N CYS A 110 -3.60 17.96 -11.16
CA CYS A 110 -4.46 17.76 -12.32
C CYS A 110 -5.91 17.44 -11.97
N ARG A 111 -6.25 17.29 -10.68
CA ARG A 111 -7.61 16.93 -10.26
C ARG A 111 -8.64 17.84 -10.94
N ASP A 112 -9.56 17.21 -11.73
CA ASP A 112 -10.62 17.90 -12.50
C ASP A 112 -10.11 18.95 -13.51
N LYS A 113 -8.82 18.93 -13.90
CA LYS A 113 -8.20 19.91 -14.81
C LYS A 113 -7.64 19.31 -16.10
N GLY A 114 -7.67 18.00 -16.23
CA GLY A 114 -7.04 17.29 -17.35
C GLY A 114 -5.52 17.11 -17.19
N LEU A 115 -4.91 16.44 -18.16
CA LEU A 115 -3.48 16.17 -18.16
C LEU A 115 -2.65 17.36 -18.69
N PRO A 116 -1.36 17.45 -18.31
CA PRO A 116 -0.40 18.35 -18.93
C PRO A 116 -0.26 18.08 -20.44
N LYS A 117 0.35 19.02 -21.15
CA LYS A 117 0.69 18.81 -22.56
C LYS A 117 1.75 17.70 -22.73
N PRO A 118 1.80 17.02 -23.89
CA PRO A 118 2.66 15.85 -24.11
C PRO A 118 4.12 16.01 -23.77
N THR A 119 4.70 17.18 -23.88
CA THR A 119 6.15 17.42 -23.70
C THR A 119 6.51 18.02 -22.36
N ASP A 120 5.53 18.34 -21.53
CA ASP A 120 5.78 19.19 -20.37
C ASP A 120 6.12 18.43 -19.09
N ASP A 121 5.80 17.11 -18.98
CA ASP A 121 5.83 16.46 -17.67
C ASP A 121 6.04 14.93 -17.77
N GLY A 122 7.24 14.53 -18.12
CA GLY A 122 7.66 13.12 -18.10
C GLY A 122 6.99 12.24 -19.15
N ALA A 123 6.97 10.94 -18.90
CA ALA A 123 6.38 9.94 -19.78
C ALA A 123 5.00 9.50 -19.25
N THR A 124 3.95 9.78 -20.03
CA THR A 124 2.58 9.39 -19.72
C THR A 124 2.07 8.37 -20.74
N PHE A 125 1.60 7.23 -20.25
CA PHE A 125 0.93 6.20 -21.05
C PHE A 125 -0.58 6.48 -21.06
N LEU A 126 -1.15 6.61 -22.26
CA LEU A 126 -2.58 6.78 -22.51
C LEU A 126 -3.15 5.43 -22.95
N ILE A 127 -3.90 4.76 -22.08
CA ILE A 127 -4.37 3.40 -22.30
C ILE A 127 -5.82 3.39 -22.73
N THR A 128 -6.13 2.90 -23.95
CA THR A 128 -7.48 2.82 -24.50
C THR A 128 -7.92 1.38 -24.79
N GLY A 129 -6.99 0.45 -24.86
CA GLY A 129 -7.28 -0.96 -25.13
C GLY A 129 -8.07 -1.65 -24.03
N ASN A 130 -8.84 -2.68 -24.40
CA ASN A 130 -9.62 -3.52 -23.49
C ASN A 130 -10.70 -2.79 -22.68
N ALA A 131 -11.21 -1.66 -23.15
CA ALA A 131 -12.34 -0.97 -22.52
C ALA A 131 -13.58 -1.87 -22.44
N ASN A 132 -14.33 -1.80 -21.34
CA ASN A 132 -15.49 -2.66 -21.01
C ASN A 132 -15.17 -4.16 -20.87
N ASN A 133 -13.93 -4.52 -20.59
CA ASN A 133 -13.51 -5.92 -20.42
C ASN A 133 -12.62 -6.05 -19.19
N GLU A 134 -13.22 -6.25 -18.01
CA GLU A 134 -12.47 -6.41 -16.75
C GLU A 134 -11.57 -7.65 -16.75
N GLU A 135 -12.02 -8.73 -17.39
CA GLU A 135 -11.32 -10.02 -17.45
C GLU A 135 -10.32 -10.10 -18.62
N GLY A 136 -10.11 -9.00 -19.32
CA GLY A 136 -9.17 -8.91 -20.42
C GLY A 136 -7.71 -9.08 -20.00
N GLU A 137 -6.84 -9.06 -20.99
CA GLU A 137 -5.39 -9.05 -20.79
C GLU A 137 -4.95 -7.75 -20.10
N ALA A 138 -4.09 -7.86 -19.11
CA ALA A 138 -3.53 -6.69 -18.43
C ALA A 138 -2.74 -5.80 -19.41
N PHE A 139 -2.74 -4.50 -19.17
CA PHE A 139 -1.99 -3.60 -20.04
C PHE A 139 -0.48 -3.90 -20.02
N ILE A 140 0.12 -4.09 -18.85
CA ILE A 140 1.52 -4.51 -18.71
C ILE A 140 1.60 -5.81 -17.94
N THR A 141 2.35 -6.78 -18.47
CA THR A 141 2.76 -7.99 -17.75
C THR A 141 4.27 -7.97 -17.51
N LEU A 142 4.66 -8.03 -16.23
CA LEU A 142 6.04 -8.15 -15.78
C LEU A 142 6.42 -9.62 -15.60
N ASN A 143 7.57 -10.02 -16.11
CA ASN A 143 8.16 -11.34 -15.94
C ASN A 143 9.26 -11.36 -14.84
N THR A 144 10.00 -12.46 -14.73
CA THR A 144 11.09 -12.61 -13.76
C THR A 144 12.15 -11.52 -13.89
N ASN A 145 12.52 -10.89 -12.77
CA ASN A 145 13.52 -9.81 -12.69
C ASN A 145 13.22 -8.60 -13.60
N SER A 146 11.99 -8.41 -14.05
CA SER A 146 11.63 -7.25 -14.86
C SER A 146 11.14 -6.09 -14.00
N VAL A 147 11.30 -4.87 -14.54
CA VAL A 147 10.98 -3.63 -13.82
C VAL A 147 10.19 -2.67 -14.69
N LEU A 148 9.13 -2.08 -14.14
CA LEU A 148 8.49 -0.87 -14.65
C LEU A 148 8.86 0.29 -13.73
N GLN A 149 9.42 1.37 -14.26
CA GLN A 149 9.84 2.52 -13.47
C GLN A 149 9.55 3.87 -14.13
N GLY A 150 9.13 4.83 -13.30
CA GLY A 150 9.14 6.26 -13.65
C GLY A 150 8.12 6.67 -14.70
N ILE A 151 6.91 6.09 -14.68
CA ILE A 151 5.85 6.26 -15.69
C ILE A 151 4.55 6.73 -15.01
N VAL A 152 3.81 7.61 -15.70
CA VAL A 152 2.41 7.92 -15.40
C VAL A 152 1.51 7.10 -16.29
N MET A 153 0.47 6.48 -15.74
CA MET A 153 -0.51 5.69 -16.48
C MET A 153 -1.90 6.32 -16.35
N TYR A 154 -2.56 6.56 -17.49
CA TYR A 154 -3.84 7.24 -17.56
C TYR A 154 -4.77 6.58 -18.57
N TRP A 155 -6.04 6.44 -18.21
CA TRP A 155 -7.11 5.88 -19.04
C TRP A 155 -8.03 7.01 -19.53
N PRO A 156 -7.81 7.55 -20.74
CA PRO A 156 -8.54 8.71 -21.23
C PRO A 156 -10.03 8.47 -21.49
N ASN A 157 -10.46 7.22 -21.62
CA ASN A 157 -11.88 6.87 -21.80
C ASN A 157 -12.65 6.80 -20.46
N GLN A 158 -11.98 6.89 -19.31
CA GLN A 158 -12.67 7.05 -18.03
C GLN A 158 -13.36 8.43 -17.99
N ASN A 159 -14.63 8.45 -17.59
CA ASN A 159 -15.40 9.67 -17.44
C ASN A 159 -15.54 10.03 -15.97
N GLU A 160 -14.98 11.16 -15.56
CA GLU A 160 -15.05 11.63 -14.17
C GLU A 160 -16.49 11.93 -13.68
N ASN A 161 -17.45 12.14 -14.60
CA ASN A 161 -18.84 12.43 -14.28
C ASN A 161 -19.75 11.18 -14.29
N ASP A 162 -19.18 9.98 -14.45
CA ASP A 162 -19.93 8.73 -14.52
C ASP A 162 -19.31 7.65 -13.62
N VAL A 163 -19.97 6.49 -13.53
CA VAL A 163 -19.38 5.31 -12.92
C VAL A 163 -18.17 4.85 -13.74
N PRO A 164 -17.16 4.24 -13.10
CA PRO A 164 -15.97 3.81 -13.83
C PRO A 164 -16.28 2.81 -14.94
N LEU A 165 -15.62 3.02 -16.08
CA LEU A 165 -15.63 2.05 -17.17
C LEU A 165 -14.73 0.86 -16.78
N PRO A 166 -15.22 -0.40 -16.84
CA PRO A 166 -14.40 -1.56 -16.51
C PRO A 166 -13.19 -1.71 -17.44
N TYR A 167 -12.03 -2.00 -16.83
CA TYR A 167 -10.78 -2.33 -17.52
C TYR A 167 -10.09 -3.48 -16.80
N PRO A 168 -9.26 -4.27 -17.49
CA PRO A 168 -8.41 -5.26 -16.83
C PRO A 168 -7.38 -4.61 -15.91
N TRP A 169 -6.54 -5.41 -15.30
CA TRP A 169 -5.44 -4.91 -14.49
C TRP A 169 -4.49 -4.01 -15.29
N ALA A 170 -4.11 -2.89 -14.71
CA ALA A 170 -3.09 -2.04 -15.30
C ALA A 170 -1.74 -2.77 -15.40
N ILE A 171 -1.36 -3.48 -14.34
CA ILE A 171 -0.10 -4.21 -14.24
C ILE A 171 -0.35 -5.59 -13.64
N LYS A 172 0.20 -6.63 -14.26
CA LYS A 172 0.37 -7.97 -13.70
C LYS A 172 1.84 -8.25 -13.41
N MET A 173 2.15 -8.72 -12.20
CA MET A 173 3.49 -9.09 -11.77
C MET A 173 3.60 -10.61 -11.67
N ARG A 174 4.50 -11.23 -12.45
CA ARG A 174 4.66 -12.68 -12.54
C ARG A 174 6.11 -13.09 -12.34
N GLY A 175 6.31 -14.36 -11.94
CA GLY A 175 7.64 -14.94 -11.79
C GLY A 175 8.36 -14.49 -10.53
N LYS A 176 9.68 -14.27 -10.63
CA LYS A 176 10.54 -13.96 -9.47
C LYS A 176 11.07 -12.53 -9.54
N ASN A 177 11.08 -11.84 -8.41
CA ASN A 177 11.62 -10.48 -8.25
C ASN A 177 11.08 -9.43 -9.25
N PRO A 178 9.81 -9.44 -9.71
CA PRO A 178 9.30 -8.34 -10.51
C PRO A 178 9.21 -7.07 -9.65
N ALA A 179 9.39 -5.89 -10.26
CA ALA A 179 9.28 -4.64 -9.53
C ALA A 179 8.49 -3.56 -10.28
N VAL A 180 7.71 -2.77 -9.52
CA VAL A 180 7.03 -1.55 -9.97
C VAL A 180 7.50 -0.41 -9.09
N LEU A 181 8.19 0.56 -9.67
CA LEU A 181 8.89 1.61 -8.95
C LEU A 181 8.53 3.00 -9.50
N ASP A 182 8.24 3.96 -8.62
CA ASP A 182 8.07 5.36 -9.01
C ASP A 182 6.99 5.56 -10.09
N VAL A 183 5.82 4.91 -9.94
CA VAL A 183 4.74 4.90 -10.92
C VAL A 183 3.50 5.61 -10.38
N GLU A 184 2.87 6.43 -11.22
CA GLU A 184 1.54 6.96 -10.92
C GLU A 184 0.48 6.19 -11.71
N LEU A 185 -0.48 5.61 -10.99
CA LEU A 185 -1.69 4.97 -11.51
C LEU A 185 -2.85 5.95 -11.41
N LEU A 186 -2.96 6.90 -12.34
CA LEU A 186 -3.80 8.08 -12.15
C LEU A 186 -5.29 7.71 -12.01
N ASN A 187 -5.84 6.86 -12.91
CA ASN A 187 -7.25 6.49 -12.88
C ASN A 187 -7.55 5.09 -13.48
N PRO A 188 -6.76 4.04 -13.21
CA PRO A 188 -7.11 2.71 -13.70
C PRO A 188 -8.38 2.20 -13.02
N TYR A 189 -9.09 1.28 -13.68
CA TYR A 189 -10.15 0.53 -13.02
C TYR A 189 -9.56 -0.44 -12.00
N ASN A 190 -8.64 -1.32 -12.42
CA ASN A 190 -7.83 -2.15 -11.55
C ASN A 190 -6.34 -1.76 -11.65
N GLY A 191 -5.67 -1.61 -10.51
CA GLY A 191 -4.27 -1.20 -10.43
C GLY A 191 -3.28 -2.34 -10.65
N ILE A 192 -2.74 -2.94 -9.60
CA ILE A 192 -1.66 -3.94 -9.68
C ILE A 192 -2.15 -5.31 -9.20
N ASP A 193 -2.07 -6.30 -10.07
CA ASP A 193 -2.18 -7.72 -9.72
C ASP A 193 -0.76 -8.26 -9.42
N ALA A 194 -0.41 -8.31 -8.14
CA ALA A 194 0.82 -8.88 -7.62
C ALA A 194 0.60 -10.31 -7.13
N SER A 195 -0.08 -11.12 -7.92
CA SER A 195 -0.28 -12.55 -7.62
C SER A 195 0.70 -13.43 -8.39
N GLU A 196 0.85 -14.69 -7.95
CA GLU A 196 1.66 -15.72 -8.64
C GLU A 196 3.11 -15.29 -8.89
N ASN A 197 3.74 -14.72 -7.86
CA ASN A 197 5.13 -14.29 -7.92
C ASN A 197 5.88 -14.57 -6.61
N GLU A 198 7.19 -14.35 -6.64
CA GLU A 198 8.08 -14.42 -5.47
C GLU A 198 8.86 -13.12 -5.36
N ARG A 199 8.98 -12.57 -4.15
CA ARG A 199 9.81 -11.39 -3.84
C ARG A 199 9.50 -10.15 -4.68
N ALA A 200 8.24 -9.94 -5.02
CA ALA A 200 7.82 -8.71 -5.69
C ALA A 200 8.16 -7.47 -4.86
N LEU A 201 8.55 -6.39 -5.55
CA LEU A 201 8.71 -5.08 -4.95
C LEU A 201 7.79 -4.07 -5.61
N ILE A 202 6.90 -3.46 -4.83
CA ILE A 202 6.06 -2.33 -5.23
C ILE A 202 6.48 -1.15 -4.36
N ARG A 203 7.01 -0.09 -4.96
CA ARG A 203 7.53 1.05 -4.20
C ARG A 203 7.27 2.39 -4.88
N ASN A 204 6.90 3.38 -4.06
CA ASN A 204 6.60 4.73 -4.51
C ASN A 204 5.50 4.73 -5.57
N ILE A 205 4.27 4.36 -5.19
CA ILE A 205 3.12 4.35 -6.09
C ILE A 205 2.10 5.35 -5.61
N HIS A 206 1.71 6.27 -6.49
CA HIS A 206 0.58 7.15 -6.28
C HIS A 206 -0.56 6.81 -7.24
N GLY A 207 -1.76 7.29 -6.97
CA GLY A 207 -2.87 7.18 -7.92
C GLY A 207 -4.25 7.11 -7.30
N GLN A 208 -5.21 6.84 -8.17
CA GLN A 208 -6.61 6.60 -7.82
C GLN A 208 -7.15 5.38 -8.59
N PRO A 209 -6.68 4.17 -8.27
CA PRO A 209 -7.34 2.97 -8.78
C PRO A 209 -8.79 2.95 -8.32
N LEU A 210 -9.72 2.78 -9.26
CA LEU A 210 -11.15 3.04 -8.98
C LEU A 210 -11.86 1.84 -8.35
N ARG A 211 -11.49 0.60 -8.77
CA ARG A 211 -12.12 -0.63 -8.28
C ARG A 211 -11.21 -1.42 -7.34
N ARG A 212 -9.99 -1.78 -7.80
CA ARG A 212 -8.99 -2.49 -6.98
C ARG A 212 -7.65 -1.80 -7.09
N GLY A 213 -7.03 -1.54 -5.94
CA GLY A 213 -5.70 -0.93 -5.92
C GLY A 213 -4.60 -1.95 -6.14
N ILE A 214 -4.20 -2.67 -5.10
CA ILE A 214 -3.19 -3.74 -5.16
C ILE A 214 -3.81 -5.04 -4.66
N PHE A 215 -3.70 -6.08 -5.48
CA PHE A 215 -4.12 -7.44 -5.15
C PHE A 215 -2.90 -8.35 -5.00
N VAL A 216 -2.82 -9.06 -3.87
CA VAL A 216 -1.71 -9.96 -3.52
C VAL A 216 -2.27 -11.34 -3.22
N ASP A 217 -1.85 -12.33 -3.99
CA ASP A 217 -2.20 -13.74 -3.77
C ASP A 217 -1.10 -14.67 -4.28
N LYS A 218 -1.07 -15.91 -3.79
CA LYS A 218 -0.13 -16.94 -4.24
C LYS A 218 1.34 -16.50 -4.20
N ILE A 219 1.71 -15.79 -3.14
CA ILE A 219 3.08 -15.36 -2.89
C ILE A 219 3.80 -16.43 -2.08
N TYR A 220 4.94 -16.93 -2.58
CA TYR A 220 5.67 -18.06 -1.99
C TYR A 220 7.02 -17.69 -1.37
N ASP A 221 7.37 -16.41 -1.41
CA ASP A 221 8.51 -15.80 -0.71
C ASP A 221 8.19 -14.34 -0.46
N ILE A 222 8.93 -13.68 0.40
CA ILE A 222 8.64 -12.36 0.98
C ILE A 222 8.45 -11.29 -0.10
N GLY A 223 7.22 -10.80 -0.25
CA GLY A 223 6.92 -9.61 -1.05
C GLY A 223 7.01 -8.32 -0.23
N ARG A 224 7.18 -7.18 -0.91
CA ARG A 224 7.31 -5.85 -0.26
C ARG A 224 6.45 -4.81 -0.97
N ILE A 225 5.70 -4.04 -0.18
CA ILE A 225 4.93 -2.88 -0.64
C ILE A 225 5.33 -1.70 0.24
N GLU A 226 5.88 -0.65 -0.36
CA GLU A 226 6.50 0.47 0.36
C GLU A 226 6.05 1.81 -0.23
N ASN A 227 5.60 2.74 0.62
CA ASN A 227 5.25 4.10 0.23
C ASN A 227 4.24 4.16 -0.93
N VAL A 228 3.04 3.63 -0.68
CA VAL A 228 1.92 3.68 -1.63
C VAL A 228 0.84 4.61 -1.10
N HIS A 229 0.37 5.54 -1.94
CA HIS A 229 -0.63 6.51 -1.54
C HIS A 229 -1.75 6.61 -2.59
N PHE A 230 -2.88 5.97 -2.31
CA PHE A 230 -4.08 6.04 -3.12
C PHE A 230 -5.02 7.12 -2.59
N ASN A 231 -5.24 8.15 -3.40
CA ASN A 231 -6.06 9.31 -3.07
C ASN A 231 -6.81 9.76 -4.33
N PRO A 232 -7.99 10.37 -4.23
CA PRO A 232 -8.73 10.84 -5.41
C PRO A 232 -8.05 12.05 -6.06
N TRP A 233 -6.84 11.85 -6.55
CA TRP A 233 -6.06 12.89 -7.23
C TRP A 233 -6.52 13.16 -8.66
N TRP A 234 -7.16 12.18 -9.31
CA TRP A 234 -7.76 12.37 -10.62
C TRP A 234 -9.11 13.08 -10.50
N SER A 235 -10.04 12.58 -9.69
CA SER A 235 -11.37 13.17 -9.57
C SER A 235 -12.10 12.82 -8.28
N MET A 236 -12.83 13.82 -7.75
CA MET A 236 -13.83 13.67 -6.67
C MET A 236 -15.25 14.01 -7.17
N LYS A 237 -15.52 13.93 -8.47
CA LYS A 237 -16.88 14.16 -8.99
C LYS A 237 -17.87 13.22 -8.31
N PRO A 238 -19.04 13.70 -7.89
CA PRO A 238 -19.92 12.99 -6.95
C PRO A 238 -20.30 11.56 -7.38
N LYS A 239 -20.62 11.34 -8.66
CA LYS A 239 -21.06 10.03 -9.15
C LYS A 239 -19.92 9.02 -9.13
N LEU A 240 -18.75 9.41 -9.63
CA LEU A 240 -17.54 8.59 -9.64
C LEU A 240 -17.09 8.25 -8.22
N PHE A 241 -16.94 9.28 -7.38
CA PHE A 241 -16.35 9.10 -6.05
C PHE A 241 -17.29 8.30 -5.14
N LYS A 242 -18.61 8.54 -5.22
CA LYS A 242 -19.59 7.70 -4.52
C LYS A 242 -19.49 6.24 -4.94
N TRP A 243 -19.36 5.97 -6.24
CA TRP A 243 -19.19 4.60 -6.74
C TRP A 243 -17.92 3.95 -6.17
N GLN A 244 -16.78 4.67 -6.15
CA GLN A 244 -15.53 4.20 -5.55
C GLN A 244 -15.71 3.90 -4.06
N GLN A 245 -16.38 4.76 -3.31
CA GLN A 245 -16.67 4.57 -1.89
C GLN A 245 -17.57 3.36 -1.60
N GLU A 246 -18.41 2.97 -2.54
CA GLU A 246 -19.31 1.81 -2.41
C GLU A 246 -18.70 0.50 -2.93
N ASN A 247 -17.75 0.57 -3.89
CA ASN A 247 -17.27 -0.60 -4.62
C ASN A 247 -15.74 -0.77 -4.60
N GLY A 248 -14.99 0.26 -4.27
CA GLY A 248 -13.53 0.25 -4.32
C GLY A 248 -12.89 -0.53 -3.17
N GLU A 249 -11.82 -1.28 -3.46
CA GLU A 249 -10.99 -2.03 -2.52
C GLU A 249 -9.53 -1.63 -2.75
N ALA A 250 -8.89 -0.99 -1.75
CA ALA A 250 -7.56 -0.41 -2.00
C ALA A 250 -6.43 -1.44 -1.94
N PHE A 251 -6.37 -2.25 -0.88
CA PHE A 251 -5.32 -3.25 -0.66
C PHE A 251 -5.94 -4.59 -0.29
N ILE A 252 -5.71 -5.60 -1.10
CA ILE A 252 -6.32 -6.92 -0.95
C ILE A 252 -5.20 -7.96 -0.79
N PHE A 253 -5.17 -8.66 0.34
CA PHE A 253 -4.17 -9.68 0.65
C PHE A 253 -4.86 -11.04 0.86
N LYS A 254 -4.54 -12.01 0.01
CA LYS A 254 -5.00 -13.38 0.16
C LYS A 254 -3.86 -14.27 0.66
N ARG A 255 -3.30 -15.19 -0.11
CA ARG A 255 -2.16 -16.01 0.33
C ARG A 255 -0.86 -15.23 0.23
N THR A 256 -0.20 -15.01 1.36
CA THR A 256 1.12 -14.37 1.45
C THR A 256 2.13 -15.27 2.19
N ASP A 257 3.40 -14.93 2.11
CA ASP A 257 4.48 -15.54 2.87
C ASP A 257 5.30 -14.45 3.55
N TRP A 258 4.85 -14.07 4.74
CA TRP A 258 5.36 -12.98 5.57
C TRP A 258 5.60 -11.67 4.81
N HIS A 259 4.52 -11.15 4.23
CA HIS A 259 4.58 -9.91 3.46
C HIS A 259 4.97 -8.71 4.32
N TYR A 260 5.80 -7.80 3.80
CA TYR A 260 6.10 -6.52 4.43
C TYR A 260 5.37 -5.39 3.72
N VAL A 261 4.56 -4.63 4.47
CA VAL A 261 3.83 -3.46 3.96
C VAL A 261 4.16 -2.26 4.85
N ILE A 262 4.72 -1.20 4.25
CA ILE A 262 5.27 -0.07 4.99
C ILE A 262 4.80 1.25 4.38
N ASN A 263 4.27 2.16 5.23
CA ASN A 263 3.88 3.51 4.84
C ASN A 263 2.92 3.53 3.64
N THR A 264 1.83 2.78 3.72
CA THR A 264 0.78 2.79 2.70
C THR A 264 -0.47 3.49 3.22
N PHE A 265 -1.18 4.17 2.32
CA PHE A 265 -2.37 4.92 2.67
C PHE A 265 -3.40 4.86 1.55
N CYS A 266 -4.68 4.86 1.91
CA CYS A 266 -5.78 5.01 0.96
C CYS A 266 -6.89 5.91 1.51
N PHE A 267 -7.59 6.58 0.59
CA PHE A 267 -8.69 7.49 0.91
C PHE A 267 -9.92 7.23 0.03
N GLY A 268 -11.09 7.04 0.66
CA GLY A 268 -12.36 7.03 -0.05
C GLY A 268 -12.69 5.71 -0.75
N TYR A 269 -12.37 4.58 -0.13
CA TYR A 269 -12.74 3.24 -0.61
C TYR A 269 -13.86 2.61 0.22
N SER A 270 -14.53 1.60 -0.33
CA SER A 270 -15.44 0.76 0.46
C SER A 270 -14.63 -0.01 1.52
N VAL A 271 -13.54 -0.66 1.09
CA VAL A 271 -12.61 -1.37 1.99
C VAL A 271 -11.19 -0.83 1.79
N GLY A 272 -10.54 -0.41 2.89
CA GLY A 272 -9.15 0.03 2.87
C GLY A 272 -8.18 -1.14 2.72
N TYR A 273 -8.19 -2.05 3.69
CA TYR A 273 -7.35 -3.26 3.71
C TYR A 273 -8.23 -4.49 3.91
N GLU A 274 -8.15 -5.42 2.97
CA GLU A 274 -8.80 -6.72 3.05
C GLU A 274 -7.76 -7.82 3.28
N PHE A 275 -8.00 -8.63 4.30
CA PHE A 275 -7.17 -9.80 4.63
C PHE A 275 -8.02 -11.06 4.55
N GLY A 276 -7.61 -11.98 3.68
CA GLY A 276 -8.40 -13.17 3.42
C GLY A 276 -7.56 -14.40 3.10
N GLY A 277 -8.16 -15.30 2.38
CA GLY A 277 -7.54 -16.52 1.89
C GLY A 277 -7.98 -16.84 0.46
N SER A 278 -7.24 -17.73 -0.17
CA SER A 278 -7.55 -18.35 -1.45
C SER A 278 -7.33 -19.87 -1.38
N GLU A 279 -7.49 -20.55 -2.49
CA GLU A 279 -7.11 -21.97 -2.61
C GLU A 279 -5.64 -22.26 -2.28
N ALA A 280 -4.76 -21.24 -2.47
CA ALA A 280 -3.33 -21.35 -2.20
C ALA A 280 -2.97 -21.18 -0.73
N GLY A 281 -3.88 -20.68 0.11
CA GLY A 281 -3.65 -20.48 1.54
C GLY A 281 -4.20 -19.15 2.06
N ILE A 282 -3.63 -18.66 3.15
CA ILE A 282 -4.16 -17.54 3.92
C ILE A 282 -3.10 -16.46 4.17
N CYS A 283 -3.58 -15.24 4.45
CA CYS A 283 -2.75 -14.05 4.65
C CYS A 283 -1.96 -14.08 5.97
N ASN A 284 -0.73 -13.59 5.90
CA ASN A 284 0.13 -13.27 7.04
C ASN A 284 1.11 -12.15 6.66
N GLY A 285 1.67 -11.47 7.65
CA GLY A 285 2.68 -10.45 7.37
C GLY A 285 2.78 -9.37 8.43
N ASN A 286 3.64 -8.40 8.14
CA ASN A 286 3.91 -7.23 8.97
C ASN A 286 3.50 -5.95 8.23
N PHE A 287 2.65 -5.15 8.86
CA PHE A 287 2.04 -3.94 8.32
C PHE A 287 2.39 -2.76 9.24
N LEU A 288 3.32 -1.92 8.80
CA LEU A 288 3.86 -0.81 9.57
C LEU A 288 3.48 0.54 8.96
N GLY A 289 2.86 1.41 9.76
CA GLY A 289 2.52 2.77 9.32
C GLY A 289 1.52 2.77 8.17
N ILE A 290 0.58 1.81 8.16
CA ILE A 290 -0.48 1.80 7.17
C ILE A 290 -1.64 2.71 7.59
N GLY A 291 -2.42 3.21 6.64
CA GLY A 291 -3.53 4.10 6.92
C GLY A 291 -4.68 3.94 5.94
N ALA A 292 -5.90 4.14 6.43
CA ALA A 292 -7.09 4.20 5.60
C ALA A 292 -8.03 5.28 6.14
N ASP A 293 -8.42 6.22 5.28
CA ASP A 293 -9.32 7.30 5.65
C ASP A 293 -10.55 7.36 4.74
N ALA A 294 -11.65 7.87 5.27
CA ALA A 294 -12.92 8.00 4.57
C ALA A 294 -13.39 6.70 3.90
N CYS A 295 -13.12 5.56 4.52
CA CYS A 295 -13.61 4.25 4.10
C CYS A 295 -14.97 3.92 4.74
N HIS A 296 -15.67 2.92 4.19
CA HIS A 296 -16.78 2.29 4.90
C HIS A 296 -16.23 1.32 5.96
N THR A 297 -15.26 0.49 5.56
CA THR A 297 -14.53 -0.41 6.45
C THR A 297 -13.02 -0.19 6.21
N ALA A 298 -12.29 0.26 7.25
CA ALA A 298 -10.86 0.48 7.09
C ALA A 298 -10.09 -0.85 6.97
N VAL A 299 -10.47 -1.84 7.80
CA VAL A 299 -9.88 -3.19 7.79
C VAL A 299 -10.98 -4.25 7.82
N LEU A 300 -10.99 -5.10 6.81
CA LEU A 300 -11.80 -6.31 6.72
C LEU A 300 -10.91 -7.55 6.87
N VAL A 301 -11.20 -8.41 7.84
CA VAL A 301 -10.48 -9.67 8.05
C VAL A 301 -11.43 -10.85 7.88
N GLU A 302 -11.33 -11.51 6.73
CA GLU A 302 -12.06 -12.73 6.45
C GLU A 302 -11.29 -13.97 6.94
N GLN A 303 -9.95 -13.94 6.78
CA GLN A 303 -9.08 -15.03 7.22
C GLN A 303 -7.65 -14.55 7.43
N SER A 304 -6.97 -15.10 8.43
CA SER A 304 -5.56 -14.83 8.74
C SER A 304 -4.85 -16.08 9.24
N ALA A 305 -3.53 -16.11 9.12
CA ALA A 305 -2.72 -17.20 9.66
C ALA A 305 -2.74 -17.22 11.19
N LYS A 306 -2.48 -18.38 11.80
CA LYS A 306 -2.44 -18.52 13.27
C LYS A 306 -1.35 -17.69 13.92
N PHE A 307 -0.20 -17.50 13.26
CA PHE A 307 0.90 -16.64 13.73
C PHE A 307 0.68 -15.16 13.39
N GLY A 308 -0.25 -14.84 12.53
CA GLY A 308 -0.95 -13.57 12.52
C GLY A 308 -0.63 -12.60 11.40
N ILE A 309 -1.41 -11.55 11.46
CA ILE A 309 -1.23 -10.27 10.78
C ILE A 309 -0.84 -9.28 11.88
N LEU A 310 0.33 -8.65 11.75
CA LEU A 310 0.87 -7.72 12.73
C LEU A 310 0.77 -6.30 12.18
N ILE A 311 -0.09 -5.47 12.79
CA ILE A 311 -0.37 -4.10 12.36
C ILE A 311 0.12 -3.14 13.45
N THR A 312 1.01 -2.21 13.12
CA THR A 312 1.59 -1.30 14.10
C THR A 312 1.85 0.10 13.54
N ASN A 313 1.70 1.12 14.41
CA ASN A 313 2.06 2.52 14.15
C ASN A 313 1.34 3.15 12.94
N GLY A 314 0.02 3.26 12.96
CA GLY A 314 -0.74 3.89 11.88
C GLY A 314 -2.10 4.40 12.33
N GLU A 315 -3.00 4.60 11.37
CA GLU A 315 -4.31 5.17 11.64
C GLU A 315 -5.42 4.54 10.80
N PHE A 316 -6.63 4.49 11.36
CA PHE A 316 -7.83 4.13 10.61
C PHE A 316 -8.99 5.08 10.86
N VAL A 317 -9.70 5.41 9.77
CA VAL A 317 -10.91 6.23 9.76
C VAL A 317 -11.95 5.60 8.86
N ALA A 318 -13.08 5.18 9.43
CA ALA A 318 -14.23 4.72 8.67
C ALA A 318 -15.40 5.67 8.90
N MET A 319 -15.85 6.34 7.85
CA MET A 319 -16.88 7.36 7.96
C MET A 319 -17.94 7.34 6.85
N ASN A 320 -17.76 6.51 5.81
CA ASN A 320 -18.66 6.48 4.66
C ASN A 320 -19.82 5.48 4.83
N GLY A 321 -20.94 5.77 4.18
CA GLY A 321 -22.10 4.88 4.11
C GLY A 321 -22.87 4.74 5.43
N GLU A 322 -23.68 3.70 5.51
CA GLU A 322 -24.41 3.33 6.72
C GLU A 322 -23.54 2.45 7.62
N ASN A 323 -23.54 2.74 8.92
CA ASN A 323 -22.84 1.97 9.96
C ASN A 323 -21.35 1.69 9.66
N PRO A 324 -20.55 2.72 9.30
CA PRO A 324 -19.14 2.54 9.04
C PRO A 324 -18.42 1.98 10.28
N THR A 325 -17.61 0.95 10.05
CA THR A 325 -16.89 0.22 11.10
C THR A 325 -15.41 0.12 10.73
N GLN A 326 -14.53 0.55 11.62
CA GLN A 326 -13.11 0.62 11.25
C GLN A 326 -12.50 -0.77 11.10
N VAL A 327 -12.78 -1.70 12.01
CA VAL A 327 -12.29 -3.09 11.94
C VAL A 327 -13.44 -4.08 11.94
N VAL A 328 -13.54 -4.90 10.91
CA VAL A 328 -14.49 -6.00 10.85
C VAL A 328 -13.72 -7.31 10.76
N VAL A 329 -13.86 -8.18 11.75
CA VAL A 329 -13.33 -9.55 11.73
C VAL A 329 -14.50 -10.51 11.60
N THR A 330 -14.61 -11.16 10.45
CA THR A 330 -15.73 -12.05 10.14
C THR A 330 -15.63 -13.39 10.90
N GLU A 331 -16.74 -14.10 11.01
CA GLU A 331 -16.82 -15.41 11.68
C GLU A 331 -15.94 -16.50 11.04
N THR A 332 -15.54 -16.30 9.79
CA THR A 332 -14.65 -17.20 9.05
C THR A 332 -13.20 -17.13 9.52
N ASN A 333 -12.76 -16.02 10.14
CA ASN A 333 -11.39 -15.88 10.61
C ASN A 333 -11.06 -16.83 11.77
N THR A 334 -10.06 -17.69 11.57
CA THR A 334 -9.56 -18.64 12.59
C THR A 334 -8.16 -18.31 13.09
N GLY A 335 -7.51 -17.33 12.49
CA GLY A 335 -6.15 -16.96 12.81
C GLY A 335 -6.03 -15.77 13.76
N SER A 336 -4.92 -15.07 13.70
CA SER A 336 -4.61 -13.98 14.62
C SER A 336 -4.43 -12.65 13.88
N ILE A 337 -4.99 -11.58 14.44
CA ILE A 337 -4.70 -10.21 14.02
C ILE A 337 -4.39 -9.34 15.24
N ARG A 338 -3.35 -8.51 15.13
CA ARG A 338 -2.88 -7.68 16.23
C ARG A 338 -2.71 -6.23 15.79
N PHE A 339 -3.32 -5.32 16.54
CA PHE A 339 -3.15 -3.88 16.43
C PHE A 339 -2.32 -3.39 17.62
N ASN A 340 -1.24 -2.68 17.36
CA ASN A 340 -0.35 -2.16 18.39
C ASN A 340 0.03 -0.70 18.11
N ASN A 341 -0.10 0.17 19.14
CA ASN A 341 0.19 1.60 19.04
C ASN A 341 -0.53 2.25 17.84
N TRP A 342 -1.86 2.21 17.87
CA TRP A 342 -2.70 2.53 16.72
C TRP A 342 -3.70 3.63 17.03
N ALA A 343 -3.92 4.57 16.09
CA ALA A 343 -4.95 5.59 16.20
C ALA A 343 -6.22 5.18 15.42
N PHE A 344 -7.33 4.98 16.15
CA PHE A 344 -8.67 4.81 15.60
C PHE A 344 -9.46 6.08 15.85
N TRP A 345 -9.74 6.86 14.81
CA TRP A 345 -10.38 8.15 14.94
C TRP A 345 -11.36 8.43 13.81
N GLY A 346 -12.07 9.56 13.89
CA GLY A 346 -13.06 9.93 12.89
C GLY A 346 -14.46 9.35 13.18
N PRO A 347 -15.52 9.98 12.66
CA PRO A 347 -16.90 9.75 13.07
C PRO A 347 -17.47 8.43 12.53
N CYS A 348 -17.07 7.30 13.12
CA CYS A 348 -17.60 5.98 12.79
C CYS A 348 -18.81 5.57 13.66
N GLU A 349 -19.48 4.49 13.31
CA GLU A 349 -20.48 3.86 14.20
C GLU A 349 -19.82 2.93 15.21
N GLN A 350 -18.77 2.20 14.79
CA GLN A 350 -18.03 1.28 15.65
C GLN A 350 -16.54 1.30 15.31
N ILE A 351 -15.69 1.19 16.31
CA ILE A 351 -14.26 0.94 16.12
C ILE A 351 -14.04 -0.50 15.63
N ALA A 352 -14.68 -1.49 16.31
CA ALA A 352 -14.50 -2.87 15.92
C ALA A 352 -15.75 -3.73 16.11
N ARG A 353 -15.99 -4.65 15.16
CA ARG A 353 -16.90 -5.76 15.25
C ARG A 353 -16.15 -7.08 15.04
N LEU A 354 -16.09 -7.91 16.07
CA LEU A 354 -15.21 -9.07 16.16
C LEU A 354 -16.03 -10.35 16.29
N SER A 355 -16.31 -11.01 15.16
CA SER A 355 -17.06 -12.27 15.09
C SER A 355 -16.17 -13.50 14.88
N GLY A 356 -14.86 -13.29 14.60
CA GLY A 356 -13.92 -14.34 14.29
C GLY A 356 -13.68 -15.32 15.44
N ARG A 357 -13.25 -16.54 15.10
CA ARG A 357 -12.95 -17.60 16.08
C ARG A 357 -11.49 -17.60 16.58
N GLY A 358 -10.64 -16.82 15.93
CA GLY A 358 -9.22 -16.65 16.27
C GLY A 358 -8.97 -15.62 17.37
N LEU A 359 -7.75 -15.07 17.37
CA LEU A 359 -7.35 -14.01 18.32
C LEU A 359 -7.36 -12.65 17.63
N THR A 360 -8.06 -11.68 18.23
CA THR A 360 -7.90 -10.27 17.91
C THR A 360 -7.35 -9.53 19.13
N SER A 361 -6.33 -8.67 18.94
CA SER A 361 -5.79 -7.88 20.03
C SER A 361 -5.60 -6.42 19.66
N PHE A 362 -5.91 -5.55 20.63
CA PHE A 362 -5.60 -4.13 20.63
C PHE A 362 -4.70 -3.85 21.84
N SER A 363 -3.53 -3.28 21.59
CA SER A 363 -2.57 -2.90 22.62
C SER A 363 -2.08 -1.47 22.38
N ASP A 364 -2.13 -0.64 23.42
CA ASP A 364 -1.64 0.75 23.37
C ASP A 364 -2.30 1.57 22.25
N CYS A 365 -3.62 1.39 22.04
CA CYS A 365 -4.40 2.04 20.99
C CYS A 365 -5.22 3.22 21.53
N GLU A 366 -5.44 4.22 20.66
CA GLU A 366 -6.33 5.34 20.90
C GLU A 366 -7.66 5.11 20.19
N PHE A 367 -8.80 5.28 20.88
CA PHE A 367 -10.15 5.16 20.33
C PHE A 367 -10.91 6.47 20.49
N VAL A 368 -11.34 7.07 19.36
CA VAL A 368 -11.96 8.39 19.31
C VAL A 368 -13.15 8.38 18.34
N GLN A 369 -14.23 9.08 18.70
CA GLN A 369 -15.37 9.41 17.83
C GLN A 369 -16.16 8.21 17.27
N TRP A 370 -16.43 7.18 18.08
CA TRP A 370 -17.41 6.15 17.73
C TRP A 370 -18.84 6.59 18.06
N ASP A 371 -19.86 5.77 17.68
CA ASP A 371 -21.29 6.03 17.87
C ASP A 371 -21.68 7.44 17.40
N ARG A 372 -21.35 7.75 16.15
CA ARG A 372 -21.54 9.08 15.55
C ARG A 372 -23.00 9.54 15.53
N ASN A 373 -23.93 8.60 15.44
CA ASN A 373 -25.36 8.88 15.38
C ASN A 373 -26.08 8.72 16.74
N ALA A 374 -25.33 8.58 17.84
CA ALA A 374 -25.84 8.46 19.22
C ALA A 374 -26.91 7.34 19.38
N LYS A 375 -26.68 6.19 18.72
CA LYS A 375 -27.56 5.01 18.79
C LYS A 375 -27.30 4.14 20.02
N GLY A 376 -26.28 4.46 20.81
CA GLY A 376 -25.82 3.66 21.93
C GLY A 376 -24.89 2.49 21.50
N ASN A 377 -24.25 2.62 20.38
CA ASN A 377 -23.26 1.63 19.91
C ASN A 377 -22.03 1.57 20.83
N PHE A 378 -21.52 0.38 21.06
CA PHE A 378 -20.23 0.19 21.72
C PHE A 378 -19.07 0.43 20.74
N ALA A 379 -17.96 0.97 21.26
CA ALA A 379 -16.74 1.11 20.46
C ALA A 379 -16.28 -0.24 19.92
N ILE A 380 -16.23 -1.26 20.76
CA ILE A 380 -15.79 -2.61 20.38
C ILE A 380 -16.88 -3.63 20.75
N ASN A 381 -17.36 -4.36 19.74
CA ASN A 381 -18.28 -5.49 19.91
C ASN A 381 -17.52 -6.81 19.75
N VAL A 382 -17.41 -7.57 20.83
CA VAL A 382 -16.82 -8.92 20.84
C VAL A 382 -17.95 -9.94 20.71
N GLU A 383 -18.13 -10.44 19.51
CA GLU A 383 -19.18 -11.39 19.14
C GLU A 383 -18.68 -12.84 19.10
N GLY A 384 -17.34 -13.07 19.07
CA GLY A 384 -16.76 -14.40 19.03
C GLY A 384 -15.27 -14.40 19.36
N GLY A 385 -14.66 -15.58 19.34
CA GLY A 385 -13.23 -15.80 19.44
C GLY A 385 -12.57 -15.35 20.74
N SER A 386 -11.28 -15.16 20.66
CA SER A 386 -10.45 -14.65 21.77
C SER A 386 -10.08 -13.20 21.51
N VAL A 387 -10.24 -12.32 22.50
CA VAL A 387 -9.96 -10.89 22.34
C VAL A 387 -9.14 -10.36 23.51
N MET A 388 -8.14 -9.54 23.21
CA MET A 388 -7.38 -8.79 24.22
C MET A 388 -7.47 -7.29 23.90
N ILE A 389 -7.87 -6.49 24.89
CA ILE A 389 -7.88 -5.02 24.82
C ILE A 389 -7.10 -4.54 26.04
N ARG A 390 -5.88 -4.03 25.82
CA ARG A 390 -4.96 -3.68 26.91
C ARG A 390 -4.19 -2.40 26.65
N GLY A 391 -4.06 -1.57 27.70
CA GLY A 391 -3.28 -0.32 27.63
C GLY A 391 -3.88 0.72 26.69
N CYS A 392 -5.15 0.57 26.31
CA CYS A 392 -5.83 1.44 25.35
C CYS A 392 -6.50 2.62 26.04
N ASN A 393 -6.69 3.72 25.32
CA ASN A 393 -7.35 4.92 25.77
C ASN A 393 -8.67 5.13 25.01
N PHE A 394 -9.81 5.08 25.70
CA PHE A 394 -11.14 5.37 25.17
C PHE A 394 -11.51 6.81 25.52
N GLN A 395 -11.45 7.71 24.56
CA GLN A 395 -11.53 9.15 24.78
C GLN A 395 -12.94 9.73 24.83
N GLU A 396 -13.99 8.91 24.80
CA GLU A 396 -15.39 9.36 24.78
C GLU A 396 -16.17 8.74 25.95
N ASP A 397 -17.03 9.54 26.60
CA ASP A 397 -18.00 9.05 27.59
C ASP A 397 -19.22 8.38 26.90
N LYS A 398 -18.94 7.26 26.22
CA LYS A 398 -19.88 6.43 25.48
C LYS A 398 -19.71 4.97 25.86
N ASN A 399 -20.52 4.07 25.29
CA ASN A 399 -20.36 2.63 25.52
C ASN A 399 -19.03 2.13 24.98
N HIS A 400 -18.20 1.51 25.84
CA HIS A 400 -16.82 1.15 25.49
C HIS A 400 -16.75 -0.25 24.87
N VAL A 401 -17.08 -1.30 25.61
CA VAL A 401 -16.92 -2.68 25.14
C VAL A 401 -18.16 -3.51 25.45
N LEU A 402 -18.66 -4.22 24.43
CA LEU A 402 -19.69 -5.25 24.59
C LEU A 402 -19.04 -6.62 24.37
N VAL A 403 -19.13 -7.52 25.34
CA VAL A 403 -18.67 -8.91 25.24
C VAL A 403 -19.88 -9.84 25.28
N LYS A 404 -20.20 -10.45 24.13
CA LYS A 404 -21.33 -11.39 24.02
C LYS A 404 -21.01 -12.76 24.60
N GLU A 405 -22.02 -13.53 24.96
CA GLU A 405 -21.92 -14.90 25.48
C GLU A 405 -21.11 -15.83 24.56
N THR A 406 -21.16 -15.59 23.24
CA THR A 406 -20.47 -16.37 22.20
C THR A 406 -18.95 -16.18 22.17
N ALA A 407 -18.41 -15.16 22.85
CA ALA A 407 -16.98 -14.95 22.99
C ALA A 407 -16.32 -16.11 23.77
N GLN A 408 -15.06 -16.43 23.44
CA GLN A 408 -14.37 -17.60 24.01
C GLN A 408 -13.47 -17.27 25.20
N LYS A 409 -12.55 -16.31 25.02
CA LYS A 409 -11.61 -15.83 26.04
C LYS A 409 -11.39 -14.34 25.85
N VAL A 410 -11.69 -13.54 26.83
CA VAL A 410 -11.59 -12.08 26.70
C VAL A 410 -10.80 -11.50 27.86
N ILE A 411 -9.88 -10.61 27.53
CA ILE A 411 -9.15 -9.79 28.51
C ILE A 411 -9.38 -8.33 28.16
N VAL A 412 -9.89 -7.56 29.13
CA VAL A 412 -10.00 -6.10 29.04
C VAL A 412 -9.32 -5.54 30.29
N SER A 413 -8.08 -5.05 30.12
CA SER A 413 -7.28 -4.65 31.28
C SER A 413 -6.40 -3.42 31.02
N GLU A 414 -6.12 -2.68 32.08
CA GLU A 414 -5.16 -1.59 32.08
C GLU A 414 -5.52 -0.48 31.07
N ASN A 415 -6.82 -0.32 30.76
CA ASN A 415 -7.32 0.72 29.87
C ASN A 415 -7.73 1.98 30.63
N ILE A 416 -7.64 3.13 29.96
CA ILE A 416 -8.17 4.41 30.43
C ILE A 416 -9.51 4.63 29.73
N LEU A 417 -10.58 4.86 30.51
CA LEU A 417 -11.95 5.00 30.02
C LEU A 417 -12.51 6.36 30.44
N ARG A 418 -12.89 7.17 29.47
CA ARG A 418 -13.53 8.45 29.77
C ARG A 418 -14.97 8.26 30.24
N GLY A 419 -15.37 9.00 31.29
CA GLY A 419 -16.64 8.81 32.00
C GLY A 419 -16.62 7.55 32.87
N ALA A 420 -17.79 7.09 33.34
CA ALA A 420 -17.88 5.80 34.03
C ALA A 420 -17.63 4.64 33.07
N ALA A 421 -16.98 3.57 33.54
CA ALA A 421 -16.72 2.38 32.71
C ALA A 421 -18.06 1.74 32.25
N LYS A 422 -18.26 1.73 30.92
CA LYS A 422 -19.42 1.12 30.27
C LYS A 422 -18.97 -0.12 29.51
N ILE A 423 -18.64 -1.17 30.27
CA ILE A 423 -18.25 -2.48 29.74
C ILE A 423 -19.36 -3.48 30.08
N GLN A 424 -20.11 -3.91 29.07
CA GLN A 424 -21.12 -4.96 29.25
C GLN A 424 -20.46 -6.31 28.93
N ASN A 425 -20.61 -7.26 29.88
CA ASN A 425 -20.02 -8.58 29.75
C ASN A 425 -21.03 -9.69 30.02
N ASP A 426 -21.33 -10.45 28.97
CA ASP A 426 -22.22 -11.63 29.06
C ASP A 426 -21.37 -12.94 28.98
N CYS A 427 -20.03 -12.85 28.80
CA CYS A 427 -19.12 -13.99 28.66
C CYS A 427 -18.59 -14.45 30.05
N ARG A 428 -18.74 -15.74 30.34
CA ARG A 428 -18.23 -16.33 31.61
C ARG A 428 -16.69 -16.44 31.66
N LYS A 429 -16.00 -16.37 30.52
CA LYS A 429 -14.54 -16.49 30.39
C LYS A 429 -13.88 -15.15 30.05
N ALA A 430 -14.47 -14.05 30.54
CA ALA A 430 -13.88 -12.73 30.43
C ALA A 430 -13.18 -12.32 31.74
N CYS A 431 -12.00 -11.73 31.61
CA CYS A 431 -11.26 -11.10 32.68
C CYS A 431 -11.23 -9.60 32.43
N ILE A 432 -11.97 -8.83 33.26
CA ILE A 432 -12.07 -7.38 33.16
C ILE A 432 -11.51 -6.80 34.45
N VAL A 433 -10.29 -6.26 34.39
CA VAL A 433 -9.55 -5.86 35.60
C VAL A 433 -8.67 -4.65 35.34
N ASN A 434 -8.37 -3.90 36.38
CA ASN A 434 -7.38 -2.80 36.40
C ASN A 434 -7.64 -1.71 35.32
N ASN A 435 -8.89 -1.55 34.88
CA ASN A 435 -9.23 -0.40 34.05
C ASN A 435 -9.50 0.80 34.96
N ILE A 436 -9.10 1.99 34.52
CA ILE A 436 -9.27 3.25 35.22
C ILE A 436 -10.29 4.09 34.48
N ASP A 437 -11.29 4.61 35.19
CA ASP A 437 -12.33 5.48 34.64
C ASP A 437 -12.47 6.76 35.48
N ASP A 438 -13.39 7.65 35.08
CA ASP A 438 -13.66 8.91 35.80
C ASP A 438 -14.71 8.76 36.91
N ALA A 439 -15.16 7.54 37.18
CA ALA A 439 -16.11 7.32 38.32
C ALA A 439 -15.35 7.34 39.64
N GLU A 440 -15.88 8.12 40.60
CA GLU A 440 -15.38 8.18 41.99
C GLU A 440 -15.63 6.88 42.78
#